data_bf62baf9c3146d6dedde4d8294153bdb
#
_entry.id   bf62baf9c3146d6dedde4d8294153bdb
#
_cell.length_a   1.000
_cell.length_b   1.000
_cell.length_c   1.000
_cell.angle_alpha   90.00
_cell.angle_beta   90.00
_cell.angle_gamma   90.00
#
_symmetry.space_group_name_H-M   'P 1'
#
loop_
_entity.id
_entity.type
_entity.pdbx_description
1 polymer ?
#
loop_
_entity_poly.entity_id
_entity_poly.type
_entity_poly.pdbx_seq_one_letter_code
_entity_poly.pdbx_strand_id
1 'polypeptide(L)'
;MPKVKEKPKKLVGIPAGMTLEWARDWTQPRISKKRFEHVCGVAQVGDLIAKKAGVNRLLVGLACYLHDCCKEVKDKELIERALAGGLELSAIDRVNGHLLHGPVAALTIKQELKISNKEVLAAISEHTLGNVPMSEVSKVVFLADC
;
A
#
# COMPACT_ATOMS: atom_id res chain seq x y z
N MET A 1 -14.75 -19.51 32.51
CA MET A 1 -14.95 -20.00 31.13
C MET A 1 -13.66 -19.81 30.36
N PRO A 2 -13.07 -20.88 29.81
CA PRO A 2 -11.90 -20.71 28.96
C PRO A 2 -12.33 -19.93 27.73
N LYS A 3 -11.63 -18.85 27.43
CA LYS A 3 -11.81 -18.13 26.19
C LYS A 3 -11.50 -19.09 25.03
N VAL A 4 -12.48 -19.34 24.19
CA VAL A 4 -12.26 -20.07 22.94
C VAL A 4 -11.22 -19.24 22.16
N LYS A 5 -10.04 -19.81 21.92
CA LYS A 5 -9.08 -19.18 21.02
C LYS A 5 -9.72 -19.19 19.64
N GLU A 6 -10.18 -18.02 19.21
CA GLU A 6 -10.59 -17.86 17.83
C GLU A 6 -9.38 -18.15 16.95
N LYS A 7 -9.54 -19.07 16.00
CA LYS A 7 -8.55 -19.25 14.94
C LYS A 7 -8.37 -17.90 14.23
N PRO A 8 -7.13 -17.43 13.99
CA PRO A 8 -6.94 -16.20 13.24
C PRO A 8 -7.72 -16.30 11.92
N LYS A 9 -8.61 -15.35 11.71
CA LYS A 9 -9.37 -15.27 10.47
C LYS A 9 -8.38 -15.09 9.33
N LYS A 10 -8.39 -16.02 8.39
CA LYS A 10 -7.65 -15.89 7.15
C LYS A 10 -8.16 -14.67 6.42
N LEU A 11 -7.32 -13.65 6.23
CA LEU A 11 -7.70 -12.44 5.52
C LEU A 11 -7.83 -12.73 4.03
N VAL A 12 -8.96 -12.33 3.45
CA VAL A 12 -9.23 -12.51 2.03
C VAL A 12 -8.23 -11.71 1.20
N GLY A 13 -7.61 -12.36 0.23
CA GLY A 13 -6.71 -11.72 -0.69
C GLY A 13 -5.31 -11.39 -0.14
N ILE A 14 -4.96 -11.96 1.02
CA ILE A 14 -3.61 -11.88 1.57
C ILE A 14 -2.99 -13.28 1.54
N PRO A 15 -1.83 -13.47 0.87
CA PRO A 15 -1.16 -14.77 0.84
C PRO A 15 -0.85 -15.30 2.24
N ALA A 16 -0.98 -16.59 2.43
CA ALA A 16 -0.64 -17.24 3.69
C ALA A 16 0.83 -17.01 4.04
N GLY A 17 1.11 -16.69 5.31
CA GLY A 17 2.47 -16.45 5.79
C GLY A 17 3.03 -15.07 5.49
N MET A 18 2.26 -14.18 4.87
CA MET A 18 2.73 -12.81 4.65
C MET A 18 2.73 -12.03 5.96
N THR A 19 3.88 -11.47 6.31
CA THR A 19 4.09 -10.69 7.53
C THR A 19 4.49 -9.26 7.18
N LEU A 20 4.38 -8.36 8.16
CA LEU A 20 4.87 -6.98 7.99
C LEU A 20 6.38 -6.95 7.75
N GLU A 21 7.14 -7.81 8.43
CA GLU A 21 8.59 -7.91 8.22
C GLU A 21 8.92 -8.31 6.78
N TRP A 22 8.18 -9.26 6.22
CA TRP A 22 8.36 -9.67 4.83
C TRP A 22 8.12 -8.51 3.86
N ALA A 23 7.05 -7.75 4.07
CA ALA A 23 6.71 -6.60 3.23
C ALA A 23 7.78 -5.49 3.34
N ARG A 24 8.27 -5.22 4.56
CA ARG A 24 9.36 -4.28 4.81
C ARG A 24 10.63 -4.69 4.05
N ASP A 25 11.02 -5.95 4.18
CA ASP A 25 12.25 -6.47 3.57
C ASP A 25 12.15 -6.49 2.03
N TRP A 26 10.97 -6.80 1.50
CA TRP A 26 10.72 -6.75 0.06
C TRP A 26 10.85 -5.33 -0.50
N THR A 27 10.41 -4.33 0.25
CA THR A 27 10.43 -2.92 -0.15
C THR A 27 11.83 -2.32 -0.12
N GLN A 28 12.64 -2.67 0.89
CA GLN A 28 13.91 -2.02 1.16
C GLN A 28 14.85 -1.89 -0.05
N PRO A 29 15.10 -2.94 -0.85
CA PRO A 29 16.01 -2.84 -2.00
C PRO A 29 15.45 -2.06 -3.19
N ARG A 30 14.17 -1.69 -3.16
CA ARG A 30 13.47 -1.02 -4.28
C ARG A 30 13.46 0.49 -4.17
N ILE A 31 13.83 1.02 -3.02
CA ILE A 31 13.80 2.45 -2.74
C ILE A 31 15.10 2.89 -2.06
N SER A 32 15.37 4.19 -2.06
CA SER A 32 16.54 4.75 -1.38
C SER A 32 16.44 4.55 0.14
N LYS A 33 17.58 4.64 0.80
CA LYS A 33 17.65 4.57 2.28
C LYS A 33 16.76 5.62 2.93
N LYS A 34 16.79 6.85 2.43
CA LYS A 34 15.97 7.96 2.95
C LYS A 34 14.48 7.66 2.80
N ARG A 35 14.07 7.14 1.64
CA ARG A 35 12.68 6.76 1.39
C ARG A 35 12.25 5.59 2.27
N PHE A 36 13.13 4.63 2.46
CA PHE A 36 12.86 3.50 3.35
C PHE A 36 12.65 3.95 4.81
N GLU A 37 13.45 4.89 5.31
CA GLU A 37 13.25 5.47 6.64
C GLU A 37 11.88 6.15 6.75
N HIS A 38 11.46 6.87 5.70
CA HIS A 38 10.13 7.47 5.63
C HIS A 38 9.04 6.40 5.71
N VAL A 39 9.15 5.34 4.92
CA VAL A 39 8.19 4.24 4.90
C VAL A 39 8.06 3.55 6.27
N CYS A 40 9.17 3.31 6.94
CA CYS A 40 9.16 2.74 8.29
C CYS A 40 8.46 3.67 9.29
N GLY A 41 8.69 4.98 9.18
CA GLY A 41 7.99 5.96 10.01
C GLY A 41 6.49 5.99 9.76
N VAL A 42 6.08 5.93 8.50
CA VAL A 42 4.65 5.85 8.12
C VAL A 42 4.01 4.60 8.71
N ALA A 43 4.70 3.46 8.64
CA ALA A 43 4.18 2.21 9.21
C ALA A 43 4.00 2.29 10.73
N GLN A 44 4.91 2.95 11.45
CA GLN A 44 4.78 3.16 12.90
C GLN A 44 3.57 4.03 13.23
N VAL A 45 3.41 5.15 12.54
CA VAL A 45 2.26 6.06 12.74
C VAL A 45 0.96 5.37 12.37
N GLY A 46 0.94 4.66 11.25
CA GLY A 46 -0.22 3.89 10.79
C GLY A 46 -0.67 2.85 11.80
N ASP A 47 0.28 2.14 12.42
CA ASP A 47 -0.02 1.14 13.45
C ASP A 47 -0.66 1.77 14.69
N LEU A 48 -0.15 2.90 15.14
CA LEU A 48 -0.71 3.63 16.27
C LEU A 48 -2.14 4.10 15.98
N ILE A 49 -2.38 4.67 14.82
CA ILE A 49 -3.72 5.14 14.43
C ILE A 49 -4.68 3.95 14.30
N ALA A 50 -4.26 2.89 13.63
CA ALA A 50 -5.07 1.68 13.42
C ALA A 50 -5.48 1.07 14.77
N LYS A 51 -4.55 0.97 15.71
CA LYS A 51 -4.80 0.45 17.05
C LYS A 51 -5.86 1.27 17.77
N LYS A 52 -5.75 2.61 17.75
CA LYS A 52 -6.72 3.50 18.38
C LYS A 52 -8.09 3.48 17.72
N ALA A 53 -8.12 3.40 16.40
CA ALA A 53 -9.36 3.46 15.63
C ALA A 53 -10.04 2.08 15.47
N GLY A 54 -9.41 0.99 15.91
CA GLY A 54 -9.96 -0.35 15.75
C GLY A 54 -9.92 -0.85 14.30
N VAL A 55 -9.00 -0.33 13.48
CA VAL A 55 -8.80 -0.75 12.10
C VAL A 55 -7.79 -1.90 12.05
N ASN A 56 -7.92 -2.79 11.07
CA ASN A 56 -7.05 -3.95 10.96
C ASN A 56 -5.58 -3.54 10.79
N ARG A 57 -4.75 -3.86 11.79
CA ARG A 57 -3.35 -3.44 11.86
C ARG A 57 -2.47 -4.10 10.80
N LEU A 58 -2.77 -5.36 10.43
CA LEU A 58 -2.00 -6.04 9.37
C LEU A 58 -2.24 -5.39 8.02
N LEU A 59 -3.49 -5.10 7.67
CA LEU A 59 -3.83 -4.46 6.39
C LEU A 59 -3.21 -3.06 6.30
N VAL A 60 -3.30 -2.26 7.36
CA VAL A 60 -2.69 -0.94 7.44
C VAL A 60 -1.17 -1.04 7.30
N GLY A 61 -0.54 -1.94 8.05
CA GLY A 61 0.91 -2.12 8.02
C GLY A 61 1.43 -2.55 6.65
N LEU A 62 0.76 -3.50 6.01
CA LEU A 62 1.11 -3.93 4.65
C LEU A 62 1.05 -2.76 3.67
N ALA A 63 -0.05 -2.01 3.69
CA ALA A 63 -0.20 -0.85 2.80
C ALA A 63 0.88 0.21 3.08
N CYS A 64 1.18 0.49 4.36
CA CYS A 64 2.20 1.45 4.73
C CYS A 64 3.59 1.06 4.23
N TYR A 65 4.00 -0.20 4.42
CA TYR A 65 5.32 -0.65 3.93
C TYR A 65 5.42 -0.69 2.41
N LEU A 66 4.32 -0.96 1.72
CA LEU A 66 4.31 -1.19 0.27
C LEU A 66 3.96 0.04 -0.56
N HIS A 67 3.38 1.09 0.04
CA HIS A 67 2.77 2.19 -0.72
C HIS A 67 3.75 2.95 -1.63
N ASP A 68 5.01 3.08 -1.23
CA ASP A 68 6.02 3.86 -1.95
C ASP A 68 6.99 3.01 -2.78
N CYS A 69 6.69 1.73 -3.01
CA CYS A 69 7.63 0.84 -3.71
C CYS A 69 7.96 1.29 -5.13
N CYS A 70 7.13 2.13 -5.74
CA CYS A 70 7.35 2.69 -7.08
C CYS A 70 7.65 4.19 -7.06
N LYS A 71 7.88 4.78 -5.87
CA LYS A 71 8.10 6.23 -5.73
C LYS A 71 9.26 6.76 -6.56
N GLU A 72 10.32 5.99 -6.69
CA GLU A 72 11.54 6.39 -7.40
C GLU A 72 11.61 5.89 -8.84
N VAL A 73 10.56 5.24 -9.32
CA VAL A 73 10.44 4.86 -10.74
C VAL A 73 10.20 6.12 -11.57
N LYS A 74 10.89 6.24 -12.69
CA LYS A 74 10.79 7.41 -13.57
C LYS A 74 9.40 7.56 -14.17
N ASP A 75 8.96 8.80 -14.37
CA ASP A 75 7.64 9.14 -14.87
C ASP A 75 7.28 8.38 -16.16
N LYS A 76 8.19 8.31 -17.11
CA LYS A 76 7.98 7.60 -18.36
C LYS A 76 7.68 6.11 -18.14
N GLU A 77 8.44 5.48 -17.27
CA GLU A 77 8.24 4.07 -16.93
C GLU A 77 6.93 3.85 -16.17
N LEU A 78 6.56 4.77 -15.28
CA LEU A 78 5.27 4.70 -14.59
C LEU A 78 4.10 4.74 -15.57
N ILE A 79 4.17 5.63 -16.56
CA ILE A 79 3.15 5.73 -17.62
C ILE A 79 3.08 4.42 -18.41
N GLU A 80 4.23 3.88 -18.83
CA GLU A 80 4.29 2.63 -19.57
C GLU A 80 3.69 1.46 -18.80
N ARG A 81 4.05 1.33 -17.51
CA ARG A 81 3.51 0.28 -16.65
C ARG A 81 2.01 0.42 -16.40
N ALA A 82 1.54 1.65 -16.21
CA ALA A 82 0.11 1.94 -16.04
C ALA A 82 -0.69 1.52 -17.26
N LEU A 83 -0.23 1.89 -18.46
CA LEU A 83 -0.87 1.51 -19.71
C LEU A 83 -0.85 0.00 -19.92
N ALA A 84 0.29 -0.65 -19.70
CA ALA A 84 0.41 -2.10 -19.80
C ALA A 84 -0.51 -2.84 -18.82
N GLY A 85 -0.77 -2.26 -17.66
CA GLY A 85 -1.69 -2.79 -16.65
C GLY A 85 -3.15 -2.47 -16.89
N GLY A 86 -3.49 -1.79 -17.98
CA GLY A 86 -4.87 -1.46 -18.35
C GLY A 86 -5.47 -0.27 -17.63
N LEU A 87 -4.65 0.58 -16.99
CA LEU A 87 -5.15 1.79 -16.33
C LEU A 87 -5.51 2.86 -17.35
N GLU A 88 -6.61 3.56 -17.10
CA GLU A 88 -6.97 4.75 -17.84
C GLU A 88 -6.22 5.95 -17.30
N LEU A 89 -5.56 6.70 -18.18
CA LEU A 89 -4.77 7.87 -17.82
C LEU A 89 -5.53 9.15 -18.17
N SER A 90 -5.59 10.08 -17.21
CA SER A 90 -6.06 11.44 -17.49
C SER A 90 -5.00 12.23 -18.26
N ALA A 91 -5.38 13.38 -18.78
CA ALA A 91 -4.43 14.30 -19.42
C ALA A 91 -3.33 14.74 -18.44
N ILE A 92 -3.69 14.92 -17.17
CA ILE A 92 -2.74 15.31 -16.10
C ILE A 92 -1.74 14.18 -15.84
N ASP A 93 -2.19 12.93 -15.79
CA ASP A 93 -1.31 11.77 -15.59
C ASP A 93 -0.25 11.68 -16.68
N ARG A 94 -0.62 11.98 -17.91
CA ARG A 94 0.28 11.89 -19.07
C ARG A 94 1.43 12.91 -19.03
N VAL A 95 1.23 14.04 -18.36
CA VAL A 95 2.25 15.10 -18.23
C VAL A 95 2.89 15.12 -16.83
N ASN A 96 2.33 14.38 -15.88
CA ASN A 96 2.83 14.24 -14.52
C ASN A 96 2.84 12.77 -14.10
N GLY A 97 3.66 11.98 -14.76
CA GLY A 97 3.68 10.52 -14.57
C GLY A 97 3.92 10.10 -13.11
N HIS A 98 4.59 10.93 -12.31
CA HIS A 98 4.83 10.65 -10.89
C HIS A 98 3.54 10.50 -10.06
N LEU A 99 2.42 11.07 -10.53
CA LEU A 99 1.11 10.88 -9.89
C LEU A 99 0.64 9.43 -9.95
N LEU A 100 1.23 8.63 -10.83
CA LEU A 100 0.89 7.22 -11.03
C LEU A 100 1.67 6.28 -10.11
N HIS A 101 2.57 6.77 -9.26
CA HIS A 101 3.36 5.86 -8.43
C HIS A 101 2.51 5.04 -7.46
N GLY A 102 1.40 5.57 -6.97
CA GLY A 102 0.44 4.84 -6.15
C GLY A 102 -0.30 3.75 -6.94
N PRO A 103 -1.03 4.10 -8.01
CA PRO A 103 -1.70 3.12 -8.85
C PRO A 103 -0.78 2.04 -9.43
N VAL A 104 0.43 2.41 -9.86
CA VAL A 104 1.41 1.44 -10.38
C VAL A 104 1.96 0.55 -9.26
N ALA A 105 2.15 1.10 -8.05
CA ALA A 105 2.52 0.28 -6.89
C ALA A 105 1.44 -0.78 -6.61
N ALA A 106 0.16 -0.41 -6.64
CA ALA A 106 -0.93 -1.35 -6.45
C ALA A 106 -0.93 -2.46 -7.51
N LEU A 107 -0.70 -2.13 -8.77
CA LEU A 107 -0.55 -3.12 -9.84
C LEU A 107 0.62 -4.07 -9.59
N THR A 108 1.76 -3.53 -9.20
CA THR A 108 2.98 -4.30 -8.91
C THR A 108 2.75 -5.29 -7.77
N ILE A 109 2.15 -4.82 -6.68
CA ILE A 109 1.82 -5.63 -5.51
C ILE A 109 0.87 -6.77 -5.87
N LYS A 110 -0.14 -6.48 -6.66
CA LYS A 110 -1.09 -7.50 -7.12
C LYS A 110 -0.42 -8.57 -7.98
N GLN A 111 0.44 -8.15 -8.90
CA GLN A 111 1.11 -9.06 -9.84
C GLN A 111 2.22 -9.85 -9.18
N GLU A 112 3.11 -9.20 -8.43
CA GLU A 112 4.30 -9.83 -7.88
C GLU A 112 4.06 -10.51 -6.54
N LEU A 113 3.26 -9.92 -5.66
CA LEU A 113 3.02 -10.44 -4.31
C LEU A 113 1.73 -11.22 -4.19
N LYS A 114 0.91 -11.24 -5.24
CA LYS A 114 -0.39 -11.92 -5.25
C LYS A 114 -1.33 -11.42 -4.16
N ILE A 115 -1.18 -10.16 -3.75
CA ILE A 115 -2.14 -9.49 -2.88
C ILE A 115 -3.30 -9.03 -3.74
N SER A 116 -4.49 -9.52 -3.44
CA SER A 116 -5.73 -9.10 -4.09
C SER A 116 -6.74 -8.49 -3.12
N ASN A 117 -6.33 -8.29 -1.86
CA ASN A 117 -7.17 -7.62 -0.86
C ASN A 117 -7.49 -6.20 -1.32
N LYS A 118 -8.77 -5.90 -1.48
CA LYS A 118 -9.24 -4.62 -2.04
C LYS A 118 -8.86 -3.42 -1.19
N GLU A 119 -8.88 -3.57 0.14
CA GLU A 119 -8.57 -2.47 1.06
C GLU A 119 -7.09 -2.09 0.99
N VAL A 120 -6.19 -3.09 0.95
CA VAL A 120 -4.75 -2.85 0.81
C VAL A 120 -4.43 -2.20 -0.53
N LEU A 121 -4.97 -2.74 -1.62
CA LEU A 121 -4.72 -2.21 -2.96
C LEU A 121 -5.26 -0.79 -3.12
N ALA A 122 -6.47 -0.51 -2.61
CA ALA A 122 -7.04 0.83 -2.64
C ALA A 122 -6.21 1.81 -1.82
N ALA A 123 -5.78 1.42 -0.61
CA ALA A 123 -4.95 2.28 0.23
C ALA A 123 -3.63 2.64 -0.46
N ILE A 124 -2.99 1.70 -1.12
CA ILE A 124 -1.76 1.94 -1.89
C ILE A 124 -2.04 2.86 -3.08
N SER A 125 -3.07 2.57 -3.86
CA SER A 125 -3.43 3.34 -5.05
C SER A 125 -3.82 4.78 -4.73
N GLU A 126 -4.51 5.00 -3.61
CA GLU A 126 -5.12 6.27 -3.22
C GLU A 126 -4.25 7.16 -2.34
N HIS A 127 -3.06 6.69 -1.94
CA HIS A 127 -2.30 7.38 -0.89
C HIS A 127 -1.84 8.80 -1.24
N THR A 128 -1.71 9.13 -2.51
CA THR A 128 -1.23 10.45 -2.95
C THR A 128 -2.37 11.47 -3.07
N LEU A 129 -3.42 11.13 -3.80
CA LEU A 129 -4.50 12.06 -4.13
C LEU A 129 -5.77 11.84 -3.30
N GLY A 130 -5.86 10.71 -2.60
CA GLY A 130 -7.08 10.30 -1.94
C GLY A 130 -8.13 9.82 -2.94
N ASN A 131 -9.31 9.55 -2.42
CA ASN A 131 -10.47 9.15 -3.22
C ASN A 131 -11.74 9.40 -2.39
N VAL A 132 -12.90 9.33 -3.03
CA VAL A 132 -14.20 9.42 -2.35
C VAL A 132 -15.13 8.33 -2.93
N PRO A 133 -15.61 7.40 -2.12
CA PRO A 133 -15.29 7.17 -0.70
C PRO A 133 -13.94 6.46 -0.48
N MET A 134 -13.40 6.57 0.73
CA MET A 134 -12.21 5.82 1.16
C MET A 134 -12.57 4.82 2.24
N SER A 135 -11.97 3.63 2.20
CA SER A 135 -12.07 2.65 3.29
C SER A 135 -11.37 3.15 4.55
N GLU A 136 -11.67 2.57 5.70
CA GLU A 136 -10.99 2.92 6.95
C GLU A 136 -9.47 2.66 6.85
N VAL A 137 -9.07 1.56 6.21
CA VAL A 137 -7.64 1.26 5.97
C VAL A 137 -7.01 2.37 5.13
N SER A 138 -7.65 2.77 4.04
CA SER A 138 -7.14 3.82 3.15
C SER A 138 -7.00 5.17 3.86
N LYS A 139 -7.99 5.53 4.68
CA LYS A 139 -7.94 6.77 5.50
C LYS A 139 -6.76 6.77 6.45
N VAL A 140 -6.51 5.66 7.15
CA VAL A 140 -5.40 5.54 8.09
C VAL A 140 -4.07 5.70 7.38
N VAL A 141 -3.88 5.03 6.24
CA VAL A 141 -2.66 5.12 5.44
C VAL A 141 -2.45 6.54 4.93
N PHE A 142 -3.50 7.17 4.42
CA PHE A 142 -3.44 8.55 3.94
C PHE A 142 -3.00 9.53 5.04
N LEU A 143 -3.57 9.41 6.24
CA LEU A 143 -3.21 10.23 7.39
C LEU A 143 -1.78 9.96 7.86
N ALA A 144 -1.37 8.69 7.92
CA ALA A 144 -0.04 8.30 8.36
C ALA A 144 1.07 8.84 7.45
N ASP A 145 0.77 8.98 6.16
CA ASP A 145 1.71 9.47 5.14
C ASP A 145 1.80 11.02 5.10
N CYS A 146 0.92 11.69 5.75
CA CYS A 146 0.93 13.16 5.80
C CYS A 146 2.18 13.73 6.48
#